data_535ab79bb8cad48fcf7ce6e555a179a3
#
_entry.id   535ab79bb8cad48fcf7ce6e555a179a3
#
_cell.length_a   1.000
_cell.length_b   1.000
_cell.length_c   1.000
_cell.angle_alpha   90.00
_cell.angle_beta   90.00
_cell.angle_gamma   90.00
#
_symmetry.space_group_name_H-M   'P 1'
#
loop_
_entity.id
_entity.type
_entity.pdbx_description
1 polymer ?
#
loop_
_entity_poly.entity_id
_entity_poly.type
_entity_poly.pdbx_seq_one_letter_code
_entity_poly.pdbx_strand_id
1 'polypeptide(L)'
;MKRFGAALLVLALSACGGGGGGGGGPTEPPPPPPPTAAIVFTPQSAAGTNSVFLASGAATTASTLFLEVRASQVTDLYGVAFDLTYPSAQLQFVQATPGSMLGAAGSVQAVPGAAGNLIVGGTHLGNVPGATGSGVVMTLRFDAIAAGEGQFQFSRNSALDSEGGLLPVTWVAGS
;
A
#
# COMPACT_ATOMS: atom_id res chain seq x y z
N MET A 1 56.55 26.76 -16.30
CA MET A 1 56.76 28.22 -16.19
C MET A 1 55.74 28.79 -15.21
N LYS A 2 56.23 29.15 -14.00
CA LYS A 2 55.98 30.44 -13.31
C LYS A 2 54.51 30.75 -13.00
N ARG A 3 54.00 31.14 -11.84
CA ARG A 3 54.60 31.58 -10.58
C ARG A 3 53.51 31.64 -9.51
N PHE A 4 53.81 31.20 -8.32
CA PHE A 4 53.49 31.69 -6.99
C PHE A 4 52.76 33.05 -6.85
N GLY A 5 51.86 33.11 -5.91
CA GLY A 5 51.31 34.30 -5.30
C GLY A 5 50.67 33.95 -3.95
N ALA A 6 51.48 34.04 -2.91
CA ALA A 6 51.03 34.03 -1.52
C ALA A 6 50.86 35.48 -1.05
N ALA A 7 49.89 35.73 -0.20
CA ALA A 7 49.81 36.82 0.79
C ALA A 7 48.36 36.82 1.33
N LEU A 8 48.02 37.15 2.51
CA LEU A 8 48.63 37.47 3.79
C LEU A 8 47.52 37.51 4.82
N LEU A 9 47.80 36.97 5.92
CA LEU A 9 47.03 36.90 7.19
C LEU A 9 46.77 38.32 7.72
N VAL A 10 45.55 38.63 8.14
CA VAL A 10 45.27 39.69 9.12
C VAL A 10 44.32 39.17 10.17
N LEU A 11 44.88 38.94 11.37
CA LEU A 11 44.14 38.80 12.60
C LEU A 11 43.64 40.20 13.04
N ALA A 12 42.35 40.30 13.36
CA ALA A 12 41.86 41.34 14.25
C ALA A 12 41.02 40.72 15.32
N LEU A 13 41.56 40.57 16.51
CA LEU A 13 40.82 40.38 17.75
C LEU A 13 40.12 41.70 18.07
N SER A 14 38.80 41.63 18.33
CA SER A 14 38.10 42.61 19.12
C SER A 14 37.16 41.90 20.07
N ALA A 15 37.45 42.00 21.31
CA ALA A 15 36.71 41.47 22.43
C ALA A 15 35.52 42.37 22.81
N CYS A 16 34.56 41.75 23.46
CA CYS A 16 33.68 42.30 24.49
C CYS A 16 32.41 43.00 24.04
N GLY A 17 31.28 42.48 24.55
CA GLY A 17 30.00 43.14 24.62
C GLY A 17 28.87 42.13 24.85
N GLY A 18 28.49 41.92 26.11
CA GLY A 18 27.36 41.07 26.51
C GLY A 18 26.03 41.68 26.03
N GLY A 19 25.09 40.81 25.80
CA GLY A 19 23.71 41.16 25.46
C GLY A 19 22.93 39.89 25.20
N GLY A 20 22.19 39.41 26.22
CA GLY A 20 21.25 38.30 26.06
C GLY A 20 20.17 38.68 25.06
N GLY A 21 20.02 37.86 24.05
CA GLY A 21 18.94 37.90 23.10
C GLY A 21 18.63 36.49 22.70
N GLY A 22 17.61 35.90 23.31
CA GLY A 22 17.09 34.59 22.92
C GLY A 22 16.62 34.63 21.49
N GLY A 23 17.45 34.18 20.56
CA GLY A 23 17.08 33.90 19.19
C GLY A 23 16.26 32.60 19.18
N GLY A 24 14.97 32.69 19.44
CA GLY A 24 14.02 31.65 19.07
C GLY A 24 14.04 31.51 17.55
N GLY A 25 14.78 30.53 17.03
CA GLY A 25 14.60 30.09 15.66
C GLY A 25 13.13 29.72 15.45
N PRO A 26 12.63 29.84 14.23
CA PRO A 26 11.27 29.40 13.93
C PRO A 26 11.13 27.96 14.37
N THR A 27 10.34 27.76 15.42
CA THR A 27 9.98 26.41 15.89
C THR A 27 9.16 25.79 14.80
N GLU A 28 9.69 24.78 14.16
CA GLU A 28 8.95 23.99 13.18
C GLU A 28 7.66 23.53 13.86
N PRO A 29 6.48 23.75 13.23
CA PRO A 29 5.23 23.33 13.82
C PRO A 29 5.30 21.83 14.11
N PRO A 30 4.83 21.38 15.28
CA PRO A 30 4.84 19.96 15.60
C PRO A 30 4.08 19.18 14.51
N PRO A 31 4.57 17.98 14.13
CA PRO A 31 3.89 17.16 13.14
C PRO A 31 2.43 16.96 13.56
N PRO A 32 1.49 16.96 12.61
CA PRO A 32 0.09 16.73 12.92
C PRO A 32 -0.07 15.43 13.70
N PRO A 33 -0.93 15.39 14.72
CA PRO A 33 -1.17 14.17 15.47
C PRO A 33 -1.67 13.08 14.52
N PRO A 34 -1.24 11.83 14.73
CA PRO A 34 -1.71 10.71 13.93
C PRO A 34 -3.24 10.60 14.00
N PRO A 35 -3.90 10.15 12.95
CA PRO A 35 -5.35 10.01 12.92
C PRO A 35 -5.83 9.15 14.10
N THR A 36 -6.75 9.67 14.87
CA THR A 36 -7.26 9.05 16.12
C THR A 36 -8.40 8.07 15.83
N ALA A 37 -8.99 8.10 14.62
CA ALA A 37 -10.06 7.21 14.22
C ALA A 37 -9.48 5.98 13.51
N ALA A 38 -10.04 4.80 13.79
CA ALA A 38 -9.71 3.59 13.05
C ALA A 38 -10.02 3.78 11.56
N ILE A 39 -9.18 3.20 10.69
CA ILE A 39 -9.47 3.13 9.26
C ILE A 39 -10.71 2.25 9.09
N VAL A 40 -11.73 2.78 8.44
CA VAL A 40 -12.95 2.03 8.11
C VAL A 40 -12.96 1.78 6.61
N PHE A 41 -13.06 0.53 6.22
CA PHE A 41 -13.27 0.13 4.83
C PHE A 41 -14.70 -0.38 4.66
N THR A 42 -15.40 0.18 3.68
CA THR A 42 -16.79 -0.18 3.35
C THR A 42 -16.82 -0.81 1.96
N PRO A 43 -17.18 -2.08 1.82
CA PRO A 43 -17.38 -2.70 0.51
C PRO A 43 -18.49 -1.99 -0.28
N GLN A 44 -18.30 -1.84 -1.59
CA GLN A 44 -19.28 -1.21 -2.49
C GLN A 44 -20.62 -1.98 -2.55
N SER A 45 -20.55 -3.31 -2.41
CA SER A 45 -21.71 -4.19 -2.32
C SER A 45 -21.36 -5.44 -1.52
N ALA A 46 -22.38 -6.21 -1.16
CA ALA A 46 -22.15 -7.55 -0.58
C ALA A 46 -21.45 -8.47 -1.60
N ALA A 47 -20.53 -9.29 -1.12
CA ALA A 47 -19.90 -10.31 -1.94
C ALA A 47 -20.93 -11.36 -2.36
N GLY A 48 -21.09 -11.57 -3.65
CA GLY A 48 -21.92 -12.64 -4.22
C GLY A 48 -21.17 -13.98 -4.29
N THR A 49 -21.85 -14.96 -4.86
CA THR A 49 -21.19 -16.21 -5.30
C THR A 49 -20.24 -15.88 -6.47
N ASN A 50 -19.18 -16.67 -6.60
CA ASN A 50 -18.22 -16.54 -7.68
C ASN A 50 -17.70 -15.11 -7.85
N SER A 51 -17.19 -14.54 -6.75
CA SER A 51 -16.72 -13.14 -6.73
C SER A 51 -15.33 -13.02 -6.11
N VAL A 52 -14.60 -11.98 -6.54
CA VAL A 52 -13.40 -11.46 -5.89
C VAL A 52 -13.72 -10.06 -5.36
N PHE A 53 -13.46 -9.82 -4.09
CA PHE A 53 -13.86 -8.59 -3.41
C PHE A 53 -12.82 -8.12 -2.41
N LEU A 54 -12.90 -6.83 -2.06
CA LEU A 54 -12.09 -6.23 -1.01
C LEU A 54 -12.81 -6.26 0.33
N ALA A 55 -12.06 -6.51 1.39
CA ALA A 55 -12.53 -6.45 2.77
C ALA A 55 -11.44 -5.92 3.71
N SER A 56 -11.85 -5.34 4.82
CA SER A 56 -10.91 -4.97 5.89
C SER A 56 -10.45 -6.23 6.62
N GLY A 57 -9.15 -6.39 6.76
CA GLY A 57 -8.57 -7.43 7.60
C GLY A 57 -8.68 -7.10 9.10
N ALA A 58 -8.77 -8.14 9.93
CA ALA A 58 -8.95 -8.00 11.38
C ALA A 58 -7.78 -7.25 12.08
N ALA A 59 -6.60 -7.21 11.46
CA ALA A 59 -5.43 -6.50 11.99
C ALA A 59 -5.42 -5.00 11.66
N THR A 60 -6.42 -4.46 10.97
CA THR A 60 -6.54 -3.04 10.65
C THR A 60 -6.61 -2.19 11.92
N THR A 61 -5.83 -1.10 11.96
CA THR A 61 -5.72 -0.17 13.07
C THR A 61 -5.99 1.27 12.62
N ALA A 62 -5.77 2.26 13.48
CA ALA A 62 -5.88 3.67 13.11
C ALA A 62 -4.78 4.14 12.13
N SER A 63 -3.64 3.45 12.08
CA SER A 63 -2.47 3.84 11.27
C SER A 63 -2.14 2.85 10.15
N THR A 64 -2.74 1.68 10.13
CA THR A 64 -2.42 0.63 9.15
C THR A 64 -3.71 -0.06 8.68
N LEU A 65 -3.92 -0.07 7.38
CA LEU A 65 -4.98 -0.83 6.72
C LEU A 65 -4.42 -2.16 6.19
N PHE A 66 -4.98 -3.26 6.65
CA PHE A 66 -4.82 -4.57 6.04
C PHE A 66 -6.01 -4.83 5.13
N LEU A 67 -5.84 -4.58 3.85
CA LEU A 67 -6.88 -4.78 2.84
C LEU A 67 -6.78 -6.19 2.28
N GLU A 68 -7.75 -7.02 2.58
CA GLU A 68 -7.82 -8.39 2.08
C GLU A 68 -8.52 -8.44 0.72
N VAL A 69 -7.86 -9.04 -0.26
CA VAL A 69 -8.49 -9.49 -1.51
C VAL A 69 -9.00 -10.89 -1.24
N ARG A 70 -10.30 -11.06 -1.25
CA ARG A 70 -10.98 -12.31 -0.90
C ARG A 70 -11.72 -12.87 -2.10
N ALA A 71 -11.83 -14.18 -2.15
CA ALA A 71 -12.72 -14.86 -3.09
C ALA A 71 -13.92 -15.47 -2.33
N SER A 72 -15.07 -15.53 -2.98
CA SER A 72 -16.28 -16.14 -2.46
C SER A 72 -16.83 -17.19 -3.44
N GLN A 73 -16.92 -18.42 -2.97
CA GLN A 73 -17.51 -19.55 -3.69
C GLN A 73 -16.98 -19.71 -5.13
N VAL A 74 -15.67 -19.57 -5.28
CA VAL A 74 -14.98 -19.82 -6.55
C VAL A 74 -14.65 -21.30 -6.71
N THR A 75 -14.46 -21.74 -7.94
CA THR A 75 -14.00 -23.08 -8.25
C THR A 75 -12.70 -22.98 -9.04
N ASP A 76 -11.68 -23.72 -8.61
CA ASP A 76 -10.39 -23.83 -9.29
C ASP A 76 -9.67 -22.49 -9.52
N LEU A 77 -9.70 -21.59 -8.54
CA LEU A 77 -8.97 -20.32 -8.62
C LEU A 77 -7.46 -20.56 -8.50
N TYR A 78 -6.75 -20.46 -9.61
CA TYR A 78 -5.31 -20.65 -9.66
C TYR A 78 -4.53 -19.34 -9.56
N GLY A 79 -5.03 -18.29 -10.19
CA GLY A 79 -4.38 -16.98 -10.15
C GLY A 79 -5.33 -15.81 -10.34
N VAL A 80 -4.88 -14.64 -9.91
CA VAL A 80 -5.55 -13.36 -10.11
C VAL A 80 -4.54 -12.33 -10.59
N ALA A 81 -4.97 -11.44 -11.47
CA ALA A 81 -4.21 -10.25 -11.86
C ALA A 81 -5.16 -9.06 -11.96
N PHE A 82 -4.74 -7.90 -11.46
CA PHE A 82 -5.55 -6.69 -11.51
C PHE A 82 -4.70 -5.44 -11.26
N ASP A 83 -5.21 -4.31 -11.69
CA ASP A 83 -4.77 -3.02 -11.21
C ASP A 83 -5.73 -2.56 -10.11
N LEU A 84 -5.17 -2.04 -9.03
CA LEU A 84 -5.91 -1.46 -7.93
C LEU A 84 -5.60 0.03 -7.83
N THR A 85 -6.61 0.87 -8.08
CA THR A 85 -6.52 2.28 -7.72
C THR A 85 -6.82 2.43 -6.24
N TYR A 86 -6.01 3.22 -5.52
CA TYR A 86 -6.17 3.49 -4.10
C TYR A 86 -5.91 4.98 -3.78
N PRO A 87 -6.43 5.52 -2.66
CA PRO A 87 -6.28 6.93 -2.30
C PRO A 87 -4.86 7.24 -1.78
N SER A 88 -3.92 7.48 -2.69
CA SER A 88 -2.50 7.70 -2.38
C SER A 88 -2.18 8.98 -1.63
N ALA A 89 -3.14 9.90 -1.51
CA ALA A 89 -3.01 11.07 -0.62
C ALA A 89 -3.24 10.71 0.86
N GLN A 90 -3.91 9.61 1.15
CA GLN A 90 -4.23 9.12 2.50
C GLN A 90 -3.45 7.87 2.88
N LEU A 91 -3.12 7.04 1.90
CA LEU A 91 -2.53 5.72 2.12
C LEU A 91 -1.24 5.55 1.32
N GLN A 92 -0.26 4.93 1.95
CA GLN A 92 0.98 4.48 1.30
C GLN A 92 1.01 2.96 1.28
N PHE A 93 1.17 2.36 0.10
CA PHE A 93 1.35 0.92 -0.03
C PHE A 93 2.69 0.48 0.59
N VAL A 94 2.66 -0.62 1.34
CA VAL A 94 3.85 -1.17 2.03
C VAL A 94 4.24 -2.52 1.45
N GLN A 95 3.32 -3.48 1.45
CA GLN A 95 3.59 -4.85 1.00
C GLN A 95 2.34 -5.63 0.65
N ALA A 96 2.52 -6.71 -0.09
CA ALA A 96 1.51 -7.74 -0.33
C ALA A 96 2.00 -9.09 0.20
N THR A 97 1.07 -9.88 0.74
CA THR A 97 1.35 -11.24 1.23
C THR A 97 0.30 -12.22 0.71
N PRO A 98 0.67 -13.46 0.37
CA PRO A 98 -0.29 -14.47 -0.05
C PRO A 98 -1.25 -14.81 1.11
N GLY A 99 -2.51 -15.06 0.75
CA GLY A 99 -3.55 -15.51 1.66
C GLY A 99 -3.73 -17.03 1.65
N SER A 100 -4.70 -17.50 2.42
CA SER A 100 -4.98 -18.94 2.61
C SER A 100 -5.36 -19.66 1.30
N MET A 101 -5.96 -18.95 0.34
CA MET A 101 -6.37 -19.57 -0.92
C MET A 101 -5.18 -19.84 -1.86
N LEU A 102 -4.12 -19.05 -1.80
CA LEU A 102 -2.89 -19.34 -2.54
C LEU A 102 -1.97 -20.32 -1.78
N GLY A 103 -2.24 -20.53 -0.49
CA GLY A 103 -1.47 -21.45 0.35
C GLY A 103 -0.01 -21.02 0.56
N ALA A 104 0.78 -21.88 1.20
CA ALA A 104 2.17 -21.61 1.53
C ALA A 104 3.10 -21.55 0.31
N ALA A 105 2.72 -22.16 -0.81
CA ALA A 105 3.44 -22.14 -2.07
C ALA A 105 2.98 -21.02 -3.02
N GLY A 106 2.00 -20.22 -2.60
CA GLY A 106 1.50 -19.12 -3.41
C GLY A 106 2.50 -17.98 -3.52
N SER A 107 2.50 -17.32 -4.67
CA SER A 107 3.31 -16.12 -4.93
C SER A 107 2.40 -14.92 -5.15
N VAL A 108 2.78 -13.80 -4.55
CA VAL A 108 2.10 -12.50 -4.76
C VAL A 108 3.15 -11.45 -5.10
N GLN A 109 2.86 -10.67 -6.14
CA GLN A 109 3.63 -9.51 -6.53
C GLN A 109 2.72 -8.30 -6.56
N ALA A 110 3.18 -7.18 -6.02
CA ALA A 110 2.47 -5.90 -6.08
C ALA A 110 3.49 -4.81 -6.38
N VAL A 111 3.31 -4.13 -7.50
CA VAL A 111 4.23 -3.10 -7.99
C VAL A 111 3.50 -1.77 -8.03
N PRO A 112 3.95 -0.77 -7.24
CA PRO A 112 3.42 0.58 -7.35
C PRO A 112 3.66 1.14 -8.75
N GLY A 113 2.59 1.61 -9.39
CA GLY A 113 2.62 2.32 -10.66
C GLY A 113 2.60 3.84 -10.48
N ALA A 114 1.92 4.55 -11.36
CA ALA A 114 1.66 5.97 -11.18
C ALA A 114 0.88 6.22 -9.88
N ALA A 115 0.94 7.45 -9.35
CA ALA A 115 0.35 7.79 -8.05
C ALA A 115 -1.08 7.24 -7.88
N GLY A 116 -1.28 6.42 -6.85
CA GLY A 116 -2.56 5.81 -6.54
C GLY A 116 -2.91 4.56 -7.36
N ASN A 117 -1.98 3.99 -8.13
CA ASN A 117 -2.18 2.72 -8.83
C ASN A 117 -1.22 1.64 -8.33
N LEU A 118 -1.71 0.42 -8.16
CA LEU A 118 -0.95 -0.75 -7.77
C LEU A 118 -1.24 -1.88 -8.77
N ILE A 119 -0.20 -2.39 -9.43
CA ILE A 119 -0.30 -3.54 -10.34
C ILE A 119 -0.06 -4.79 -9.52
N VAL A 120 -1.04 -5.68 -9.45
CA VAL A 120 -1.04 -6.84 -8.55
C VAL A 120 -1.24 -8.12 -9.31
N GLY A 121 -0.46 -9.12 -8.96
CA GLY A 121 -0.62 -10.50 -9.41
C GLY A 121 -0.44 -11.47 -8.25
N GLY A 122 -1.26 -12.49 -8.20
CA GLY A 122 -1.15 -13.59 -7.25
C GLY A 122 -1.45 -14.92 -7.92
N THR A 123 -0.66 -15.95 -7.63
CA THR A 123 -0.81 -17.25 -8.30
C THR A 123 -0.30 -18.39 -7.44
N HIS A 124 -0.88 -19.56 -7.62
CA HIS A 124 -0.24 -20.80 -7.19
C HIS A 124 1.05 -21.02 -7.99
N LEU A 125 1.98 -21.74 -7.41
CA LEU A 125 3.22 -22.15 -8.10
C LEU A 125 3.20 -23.67 -8.34
N GLY A 126 3.67 -24.07 -9.51
CA GLY A 126 3.76 -25.47 -9.90
C GLY A 126 2.48 -26.03 -10.50
N ASN A 127 2.47 -27.33 -10.76
CA ASN A 127 1.33 -28.03 -11.34
C ASN A 127 0.43 -28.56 -10.21
N VAL A 128 -0.36 -27.65 -9.62
CA VAL A 128 -1.33 -27.95 -8.55
C VAL A 128 -2.72 -27.48 -8.97
N PRO A 129 -3.79 -28.08 -8.47
CA PRO A 129 -5.14 -27.56 -8.71
C PRO A 129 -5.31 -26.17 -8.08
N GLY A 130 -6.20 -25.37 -8.64
CA GLY A 130 -6.59 -24.10 -8.07
C GLY A 130 -7.44 -24.29 -6.80
N ALA A 131 -7.55 -23.23 -6.03
CA ALA A 131 -8.35 -23.21 -4.82
C ALA A 131 -9.85 -23.20 -5.11
N THR A 132 -10.61 -23.97 -4.36
CA THR A 132 -12.08 -24.00 -4.44
C THR A 132 -12.67 -23.59 -3.10
N GLY A 133 -13.72 -22.76 -3.13
CA GLY A 133 -14.43 -22.28 -1.94
C GLY A 133 -14.29 -20.78 -1.73
N SER A 134 -14.15 -20.38 -0.47
CA SER A 134 -14.07 -18.97 -0.07
C SER A 134 -12.88 -18.76 0.86
N GLY A 135 -12.20 -17.63 0.74
CA GLY A 135 -11.06 -17.32 1.59
C GLY A 135 -10.29 -16.06 1.17
N VAL A 136 -9.18 -15.83 1.82
CA VAL A 136 -8.27 -14.73 1.50
C VAL A 136 -7.32 -15.17 0.40
N VAL A 137 -7.32 -14.45 -0.71
CA VAL A 137 -6.38 -14.67 -1.83
C VAL A 137 -5.04 -14.01 -1.49
N MET A 138 -5.08 -12.76 -1.04
CA MET A 138 -3.90 -12.01 -0.60
C MET A 138 -4.30 -10.89 0.35
N THR A 139 -3.33 -10.36 1.08
CA THR A 139 -3.47 -9.18 1.92
C THR A 139 -2.51 -8.10 1.43
N LEU A 140 -3.06 -6.90 1.22
CA LEU A 140 -2.33 -5.69 0.87
C LEU A 140 -2.25 -4.81 2.12
N ARG A 141 -1.04 -4.46 2.54
CA ARG A 141 -0.83 -3.56 3.68
C ARG A 141 -0.58 -2.14 3.19
N PHE A 142 -1.31 -1.20 3.77
CA PHE A 142 -1.11 0.23 3.59
C PHE A 142 -0.90 0.90 4.94
N ASP A 143 -0.01 1.87 5.00
CA ASP A 143 0.12 2.77 6.15
C ASP A 143 -0.65 4.07 5.87
N ALA A 144 -1.38 4.56 6.88
CA ALA A 144 -2.08 5.84 6.78
C ALA A 144 -1.07 6.99 6.90
N ILE A 145 -1.11 7.91 5.92
CA ILE A 145 -0.23 9.09 5.88
C ILE A 145 -1.01 10.39 6.08
N ALA A 146 -2.32 10.38 5.88
CA ALA A 146 -3.22 11.49 6.16
C ALA A 146 -4.62 10.98 6.47
N ALA A 147 -5.41 11.79 7.16
CA ALA A 147 -6.84 11.57 7.29
C ALA A 147 -7.57 11.96 5.99
N GLY A 148 -8.68 11.30 5.71
CA GLY A 148 -9.52 11.58 4.55
C GLY A 148 -10.29 10.36 4.10
N GLU A 149 -11.16 10.58 3.13
CA GLU A 149 -11.92 9.53 2.46
C GLU A 149 -11.28 9.20 1.11
N GLY A 150 -11.48 7.98 0.63
CA GLY A 150 -10.96 7.58 -0.65
C GLY A 150 -11.60 6.29 -1.15
N GLN A 151 -11.43 6.01 -2.42
CA GLN A 151 -12.01 4.84 -3.06
C GLN A 151 -10.92 3.89 -3.54
N PHE A 152 -11.24 2.60 -3.48
CA PHE A 152 -10.51 1.54 -4.14
C PHE A 152 -11.29 1.08 -5.36
N GLN A 153 -10.61 0.85 -6.47
CA GLN A 153 -11.24 0.37 -7.70
C GLN A 153 -10.36 -0.65 -8.39
N PHE A 154 -10.96 -1.75 -8.81
CA PHE A 154 -10.31 -2.72 -9.68
C PHE A 154 -10.38 -2.28 -11.14
N SER A 155 -9.32 -2.52 -11.88
CA SER A 155 -9.30 -2.40 -13.34
C SER A 155 -8.34 -3.45 -13.93
N ARG A 156 -8.45 -3.73 -15.20
CA ARG A 156 -7.65 -4.76 -15.92
C ARG A 156 -7.57 -6.08 -15.16
N ASN A 157 -8.69 -6.45 -14.56
CA ASN A 157 -8.77 -7.59 -13.65
C ASN A 157 -9.12 -8.89 -14.38
N SER A 158 -8.46 -9.98 -13.97
CA SER A 158 -8.69 -11.33 -14.45
C SER A 158 -8.46 -12.35 -13.33
N ALA A 159 -9.20 -13.43 -13.38
CA ALA A 159 -8.96 -14.62 -12.58
C ALA A 159 -8.77 -15.81 -13.53
N LEU A 160 -7.87 -16.71 -13.17
CA LEU A 160 -7.48 -17.86 -14.01
C LEU A 160 -7.71 -19.15 -13.22
N ASP A 161 -8.12 -20.18 -13.92
CA ASP A 161 -8.12 -21.56 -13.43
C ASP A 161 -6.75 -22.25 -13.57
N SER A 162 -6.63 -23.49 -13.11
CA SER A 162 -5.38 -24.26 -13.17
C SER A 162 -4.96 -24.66 -14.59
N GLU A 163 -5.84 -24.56 -15.56
CA GLU A 163 -5.58 -24.81 -16.99
C GLU A 163 -5.22 -23.53 -17.75
N GLY A 164 -5.26 -22.36 -17.07
CA GLY A 164 -5.01 -21.04 -17.66
C GLY A 164 -6.24 -20.43 -18.34
N GLY A 165 -7.41 -21.00 -18.14
CA GLY A 165 -8.69 -20.47 -18.60
C GLY A 165 -9.15 -19.28 -17.72
N LEU A 166 -9.93 -18.36 -18.32
CA LEU A 166 -10.52 -17.25 -17.59
C LEU A 166 -11.71 -17.71 -16.76
N LEU A 167 -11.67 -17.41 -15.46
CA LEU A 167 -12.82 -17.59 -14.57
C LEU A 167 -13.73 -16.36 -14.61
N PRO A 168 -15.03 -16.55 -14.89
CA PRO A 168 -16.01 -15.47 -14.93
C PRO A 168 -16.40 -15.05 -13.49
N VAL A 169 -15.56 -14.27 -12.81
CA VAL A 169 -15.83 -13.78 -11.45
C VAL A 169 -16.30 -12.33 -11.47
N THR A 170 -17.15 -11.98 -10.50
CA THR A 170 -17.55 -10.59 -10.26
C THR A 170 -16.54 -9.92 -9.34
N TRP A 171 -16.09 -8.71 -9.68
CA TRP A 171 -15.14 -7.93 -8.89
C TRP A 171 -15.84 -6.83 -8.10
N VAL A 172 -15.65 -6.78 -6.78
CA VAL A 172 -16.29 -5.82 -5.88
C VAL A 172 -15.21 -5.05 -5.11
N ALA A 173 -15.18 -3.75 -5.30
CA ALA A 173 -14.30 -2.81 -4.62
C ALA A 173 -14.99 -2.12 -3.43
N GLY A 174 -14.50 -0.96 -2.97
CA GLY A 174 -15.07 -0.22 -1.84
C GLY A 174 -14.33 1.07 -1.53
N SER A 175 -14.64 1.66 -0.37
CA SER A 175 -14.06 2.92 0.12
C SER A 175 -13.75 2.86 1.60
#